data_cb943ae15d59e77ccebd7ad66a7d0fb6
#
_entry.id   cb943ae15d59e77ccebd7ad66a7d0fb6
#
_cell.length_a   1.000
_cell.length_b   1.000
_cell.length_c   1.000
_cell.angle_alpha   90.00
_cell.angle_beta   90.00
_cell.angle_gamma   90.00
#
_symmetry.space_group_name_H-M   'P 1'
#
loop_
_entity.id
_entity.type
_entity.pdbx_description
1 polymer ?
#
loop_
_entity_poly.entity_id
_entity_poly.type
_entity_poly.pdbx_seq_one_letter_code
_entity_poly.pdbx_strand_id
1 'polypeptide(L)'
;MEEKKLKIFFEGESIATEIIVDNLDYLQSSIENCDVMVSSKFEVGLYDTKEIQKKLNSYKKLNKIVLIFLVSDSTKVFNIPQNVLLYRTSLLKSKKNKSEFLLPYIWECFEKPEKSLSKTTKPKVGFCGNVNKNLGKRLTTIKALEQNKNIETDFILRKGFWAGKPNDEQLKMDYINNLIHSHFTICNRGRGNFAIRFYQALSLGRIPVLIDSDMVFPFEDEINWDEVIIKANNETELAEKIVLWWQNKSEEEVINAQLQCRKIYEKYLTASSFSKILEQAMLQKVSDFDGNEPSKNSFIQTLLNKIFK
;
A
#
# COMPACT_ATOMS: atom_id res chain seq x y z
N MET A 1 -9.84 2.98 33.56
CA MET A 1 -8.39 2.67 33.48
C MET A 1 -7.80 3.60 32.44
N GLU A 2 -6.83 4.44 32.81
CA GLU A 2 -6.13 5.25 31.81
C GLU A 2 -5.45 4.31 30.80
N GLU A 3 -5.69 4.51 29.51
CA GLU A 3 -4.99 3.78 28.46
C GLU A 3 -3.49 4.10 28.56
N LYS A 4 -2.66 3.09 28.70
CA LYS A 4 -1.19 3.24 28.76
C LYS A 4 -0.70 3.78 27.42
N LYS A 5 -0.31 5.04 27.36
CA LYS A 5 0.31 5.63 26.16
C LYS A 5 1.72 5.09 25.96
N LEU A 6 2.04 4.76 24.69
CA LEU A 6 3.39 4.37 24.29
C LEU A 6 4.38 5.51 24.48
N LYS A 7 5.56 5.22 25.01
CA LYS A 7 6.70 6.13 24.99
C LYS A 7 7.53 5.87 23.75
N ILE A 8 7.60 6.83 22.85
CA ILE A 8 8.26 6.66 21.54
C ILE A 8 9.47 7.60 21.43
N PHE A 9 10.57 7.03 20.94
CA PHE A 9 11.75 7.77 20.51
C PHE A 9 11.87 7.73 18.99
N PHE A 10 12.05 8.87 18.32
CA PHE A 10 12.22 8.96 16.87
C PHE A 10 13.69 9.15 16.51
N GLU A 11 14.23 8.24 15.69
CA GLU A 11 15.56 8.33 15.11
C GLU A 11 15.49 8.88 13.67
N GLY A 12 15.39 10.19 13.52
CA GLY A 12 15.28 10.88 12.24
C GLY A 12 13.84 11.16 11.82
N GLU A 13 13.70 11.94 10.77
CA GLU A 13 12.43 12.43 10.23
C GLU A 13 12.24 11.96 8.79
N SER A 14 11.01 11.71 8.40
CA SER A 14 10.65 11.31 7.06
C SER A 14 9.18 11.58 6.77
N ILE A 15 8.83 11.76 5.50
CA ILE A 15 7.45 12.04 5.14
C ILE A 15 6.49 10.92 5.57
N ALA A 16 6.91 9.66 5.48
CA ALA A 16 6.11 8.52 5.94
C ALA A 16 5.96 8.53 7.47
N THR A 17 7.03 8.89 8.19
CA THR A 17 7.04 9.00 9.65
C THR A 17 6.18 10.16 10.10
N GLU A 18 6.34 11.35 9.51
CA GLU A 18 5.56 12.56 9.83
C GLU A 18 4.06 12.29 9.73
N ILE A 19 3.59 11.79 8.59
CA ILE A 19 2.16 11.54 8.37
C ILE A 19 1.59 10.52 9.38
N ILE A 20 2.36 9.49 9.73
CA ILE A 20 1.91 8.47 10.67
C ILE A 20 1.98 8.99 12.10
N VAL A 21 3.06 9.67 12.46
CA VAL A 21 3.32 10.19 13.80
C VAL A 21 2.33 11.26 14.20
N ASP A 22 1.97 12.16 13.29
CA ASP A 22 0.99 13.22 13.56
C ASP A 22 -0.42 12.67 13.92
N ASN A 23 -0.64 11.38 13.68
CA ASN A 23 -1.90 10.71 13.97
C ASN A 23 -1.82 9.66 15.10
N LEU A 24 -0.65 9.46 15.74
CA LEU A 24 -0.51 8.57 16.88
C LEU A 24 -0.74 9.32 18.21
N ASP A 25 -1.37 8.66 19.18
CA ASP A 25 -1.44 9.13 20.56
C ASP A 25 -0.29 8.52 21.37
N TYR A 26 0.79 9.26 21.56
CA TYR A 26 2.01 8.78 22.21
C TYR A 26 2.66 9.83 23.12
N LEU A 27 3.62 9.41 23.93
CA LEU A 27 4.50 10.27 24.71
C LEU A 27 5.90 10.28 24.09
N GLN A 28 6.40 11.45 23.69
CA GLN A 28 7.79 11.56 23.24
C GLN A 28 8.75 11.24 24.39
N SER A 29 9.80 10.46 24.11
CA SER A 29 10.74 9.98 25.12
C SER A 29 12.17 10.00 24.62
N SER A 30 13.13 9.82 25.53
CA SER A 30 14.53 9.54 25.17
C SER A 30 14.71 8.08 24.78
N ILE A 31 15.81 7.78 24.10
CA ILE A 31 16.12 6.40 23.68
C ILE A 31 16.24 5.44 24.88
N GLU A 32 16.68 5.92 26.04
CA GLU A 32 16.84 5.12 27.24
C GLU A 32 15.48 4.71 27.84
N ASN A 33 14.50 5.59 27.77
CA ASN A 33 13.21 5.48 28.47
C ASN A 33 12.03 5.14 27.57
N CYS A 34 12.24 4.97 26.25
CA CYS A 34 11.16 4.64 25.32
C CYS A 34 10.76 3.16 25.40
N ASP A 35 9.49 2.89 25.10
CA ASP A 35 8.97 1.53 24.87
C ASP A 35 9.29 1.09 23.42
N VAL A 36 9.17 2.02 22.47
CA VAL A 36 9.41 1.78 21.04
C VAL A 36 10.33 2.86 20.47
N MET A 37 11.31 2.42 19.70
CA MET A 37 12.12 3.29 18.85
C MET A 37 11.58 3.24 17.44
N VAL A 38 11.22 4.37 16.85
CA VAL A 38 10.85 4.50 15.44
C VAL A 38 12.04 5.01 14.65
N SER A 39 12.54 4.23 13.72
CA SER A 39 13.67 4.61 12.87
C SER A 39 13.20 4.87 11.45
N SER A 40 13.38 6.10 11.00
CA SER A 40 13.06 6.57 9.66
C SER A 40 14.27 6.75 8.76
N LYS A 41 15.46 6.39 9.24
CA LYS A 41 16.73 6.58 8.50
C LYS A 41 16.92 5.72 7.24
N PHE A 42 15.88 4.96 6.84
CA PHE A 42 15.91 4.09 5.65
C PHE A 42 15.11 4.65 4.48
N GLU A 43 14.95 5.96 4.42
CA GLU A 43 14.19 6.57 3.33
C GLU A 43 14.94 6.68 2.03
N VAL A 44 14.12 6.78 1.01
CA VAL A 44 14.36 7.08 -0.41
C VAL A 44 15.83 7.30 -0.76
N GLY A 45 16.49 6.26 -1.27
CA GLY A 45 17.87 6.36 -1.78
C GLY A 45 18.85 5.35 -1.21
N LEU A 46 18.55 4.68 -0.12
CA LEU A 46 19.37 3.56 0.38
C LEU A 46 19.12 2.30 -0.47
N TYR A 47 19.76 2.25 -1.63
CA TYR A 47 19.73 1.07 -2.51
C TYR A 47 20.73 -0.01 -2.07
N ASP A 48 21.63 0.29 -1.14
CA ASP A 48 22.60 -0.70 -0.63
C ASP A 48 21.95 -1.59 0.43
N THR A 49 21.57 -2.76 -0.03
CA THR A 49 20.98 -3.80 0.83
C THR A 49 21.95 -4.32 1.90
N LYS A 50 23.26 -4.13 1.75
CA LYS A 50 24.25 -4.48 2.78
C LYS A 50 24.21 -3.47 3.92
N GLU A 51 24.07 -2.18 3.61
CA GLU A 51 23.90 -1.14 4.63
C GLU A 51 22.61 -1.33 5.42
N ILE A 52 21.50 -1.61 4.73
CA ILE A 52 20.21 -1.92 5.40
C ILE A 52 20.41 -3.11 6.36
N GLN A 53 21.04 -4.21 5.90
CA GLN A 53 21.26 -5.37 6.73
C GLN A 53 22.18 -5.07 7.92
N LYS A 54 23.25 -4.28 7.70
CA LYS A 54 24.16 -3.85 8.79
C LYS A 54 23.42 -3.03 9.84
N LYS A 55 22.55 -2.13 9.42
CA LYS A 55 21.74 -1.32 10.33
C LYS A 55 20.72 -2.17 11.08
N LEU A 56 20.00 -3.08 10.42
CA LEU A 56 19.10 -4.04 11.08
C LEU A 56 19.84 -4.83 12.16
N ASN A 57 21.05 -5.32 11.86
CA ASN A 57 21.86 -6.06 12.82
C ASN A 57 22.27 -5.22 14.03
N SER A 58 22.47 -3.90 13.88
CA SER A 58 22.80 -3.02 15.01
C SER A 58 21.68 -2.91 16.03
N TYR A 59 20.42 -2.98 15.58
CA TYR A 59 19.25 -2.92 16.46
C TYR A 59 19.05 -4.20 17.30
N LYS A 60 19.62 -5.34 16.89
CA LYS A 60 19.56 -6.59 17.68
C LYS A 60 20.05 -6.43 19.12
N LYS A 61 20.97 -5.50 19.35
CA LYS A 61 21.56 -5.25 20.68
C LYS A 61 20.70 -4.37 21.58
N LEU A 62 19.67 -3.74 21.04
CA LEU A 62 18.76 -2.90 21.80
C LEU A 62 17.72 -3.78 22.49
N ASN A 63 17.59 -3.61 23.82
CA ASN A 63 16.52 -4.24 24.59
C ASN A 63 15.21 -3.44 24.46
N LYS A 64 14.77 -3.20 23.23
CA LYS A 64 13.61 -2.36 22.88
C LYS A 64 13.01 -2.80 21.55
N ILE A 65 11.73 -2.56 21.38
CA ILE A 65 11.09 -2.73 20.08
C ILE A 65 11.54 -1.62 19.13
N VAL A 66 11.91 -1.99 17.92
CA VAL A 66 12.31 -1.04 16.86
C VAL A 66 11.37 -1.16 15.69
N LEU A 67 10.68 -0.08 15.36
CA LEU A 67 9.83 0.06 14.19
C LEU A 67 10.62 0.75 13.08
N ILE A 68 10.64 0.17 11.90
CA ILE A 68 11.39 0.72 10.75
C ILE A 68 10.46 0.89 9.56
N PHE A 69 10.48 2.07 8.96
CA PHE A 69 9.84 2.35 7.68
C PHE A 69 10.88 2.36 6.56
N LEU A 70 10.77 1.40 5.64
CA LEU A 70 11.66 1.27 4.48
C LEU A 70 10.88 1.57 3.20
N VAL A 71 11.01 2.79 2.69
CA VAL A 71 10.47 3.20 1.39
C VAL A 71 11.50 2.85 0.31
N SER A 72 11.31 1.72 -0.36
CA SER A 72 12.29 1.19 -1.31
C SER A 72 11.62 0.32 -2.37
N ASP A 73 12.19 0.29 -3.57
CA ASP A 73 11.81 -0.61 -4.67
C ASP A 73 12.35 -2.04 -4.49
N SER A 74 13.25 -2.26 -3.53
CA SER A 74 13.92 -3.56 -3.32
C SER A 74 12.96 -4.61 -2.79
N THR A 75 13.00 -5.80 -3.37
CA THR A 75 12.30 -7.01 -2.88
C THR A 75 13.27 -8.02 -2.24
N LYS A 76 14.51 -7.61 -1.93
CA LYS A 76 15.49 -8.50 -1.30
C LYS A 76 15.04 -8.90 0.10
N VAL A 77 15.33 -10.13 0.46
CA VAL A 77 15.08 -10.68 1.80
C VAL A 77 16.13 -10.18 2.77
N PHE A 78 15.69 -9.79 3.96
CA PHE A 78 16.55 -9.37 5.06
C PHE A 78 16.47 -10.36 6.22
N ASN A 79 17.56 -10.48 6.97
CA ASN A 79 17.56 -11.14 8.28
C ASN A 79 17.16 -10.09 9.33
N ILE A 80 15.93 -10.21 9.84
CA ILE A 80 15.32 -9.22 10.73
C ILE A 80 15.40 -9.71 12.16
N PRO A 81 16.00 -8.93 13.09
CA PRO A 81 16.01 -9.25 14.52
C PRO A 81 14.60 -9.36 15.10
N GLN A 82 14.42 -10.18 16.15
CA GLN A 82 13.11 -10.42 16.76
C GLN A 82 12.44 -9.16 17.35
N ASN A 83 13.25 -8.22 17.82
CA ASN A 83 12.77 -6.94 18.35
C ASN A 83 12.49 -5.89 17.26
N VAL A 84 12.64 -6.20 15.96
CA VAL A 84 12.42 -5.27 14.84
C VAL A 84 11.12 -5.59 14.13
N LEU A 85 10.30 -4.57 13.88
CA LEU A 85 9.16 -4.57 12.99
C LEU A 85 9.54 -3.78 11.73
N LEU A 86 9.69 -4.46 10.60
CA LEU A 86 10.08 -3.82 9.34
C LEU A 86 8.87 -3.60 8.43
N TYR A 87 8.41 -2.36 8.34
CA TYR A 87 7.40 -1.93 7.37
C TYR A 87 8.08 -1.45 6.10
N ARG A 88 7.72 -2.02 4.95
CA ARG A 88 8.34 -1.68 3.67
C ARG A 88 7.35 -1.65 2.53
N THR A 89 7.59 -0.78 1.55
CA THR A 89 6.68 -0.56 0.41
C THR A 89 6.71 -1.69 -0.61
N SER A 90 7.82 -2.45 -0.72
CA SER A 90 8.02 -3.47 -1.74
C SER A 90 8.33 -4.83 -1.12
N LEU A 91 7.43 -5.78 -1.30
CA LEU A 91 7.51 -7.14 -0.76
C LEU A 91 7.13 -8.17 -1.83
N LEU A 92 7.70 -9.37 -1.70
CA LEU A 92 7.21 -10.57 -2.38
C LEU A 92 6.49 -11.46 -1.37
N LYS A 93 5.24 -11.84 -1.65
CA LYS A 93 4.41 -12.67 -0.76
C LYS A 93 5.09 -14.00 -0.44
N SER A 94 5.66 -14.65 -1.47
CA SER A 94 6.39 -15.92 -1.35
C SER A 94 7.68 -15.84 -0.52
N LYS A 95 8.21 -14.64 -0.24
CA LYS A 95 9.48 -14.42 0.48
C LYS A 95 9.35 -13.59 1.75
N LYS A 96 8.16 -13.12 2.06
CA LYS A 96 7.87 -12.29 3.25
C LYS A 96 8.12 -13.11 4.53
N ASN A 97 8.86 -12.55 5.48
CA ASN A 97 9.00 -13.16 6.80
C ASN A 97 7.99 -12.58 7.81
N LYS A 98 7.93 -13.18 9.01
CA LYS A 98 6.94 -12.81 10.06
C LYS A 98 7.11 -11.40 10.63
N SER A 99 8.30 -10.83 10.53
CA SER A 99 8.61 -9.48 11.03
C SER A 99 8.61 -8.42 9.91
N GLU A 100 8.20 -8.80 8.69
CA GLU A 100 8.00 -7.89 7.56
C GLU A 100 6.52 -7.59 7.36
N PHE A 101 6.22 -6.32 7.23
CA PHE A 101 4.87 -5.81 7.03
C PHE A 101 4.85 -4.89 5.82
N LEU A 102 3.73 -4.86 5.12
CA LEU A 102 3.54 -3.89 4.06
C LEU A 102 3.36 -2.49 4.64
N LEU A 103 4.19 -1.54 4.18
CA LEU A 103 3.96 -0.12 4.35
C LEU A 103 3.09 0.36 3.18
N PRO A 104 1.80 0.64 3.39
CA PRO A 104 0.96 1.17 2.34
C PRO A 104 1.42 2.57 1.94
N TYR A 105 1.32 2.90 0.66
CA TYR A 105 1.75 4.20 0.14
C TYR A 105 0.62 5.23 0.29
N ILE A 106 0.39 5.69 1.53
CA ILE A 106 -0.80 6.48 1.91
C ILE A 106 -0.62 7.99 1.78
N TRP A 107 0.60 8.50 1.71
CA TRP A 107 0.91 9.94 1.77
C TRP A 107 0.74 10.69 0.44
N GLU A 108 0.40 10.02 -0.64
CA GLU A 108 0.06 10.63 -1.93
C GLU A 108 -1.36 10.32 -2.37
N CYS A 109 -2.25 9.97 -1.44
CA CYS A 109 -3.65 9.64 -1.72
C CYS A 109 -4.55 10.88 -1.70
N PHE A 110 -5.77 10.73 -2.21
CA PHE A 110 -6.75 11.81 -2.28
C PHE A 110 -7.70 11.75 -1.08
N GLU A 111 -7.83 12.87 -0.36
CA GLU A 111 -8.69 12.95 0.83
C GLU A 111 -10.17 12.85 0.49
N LYS A 112 -10.59 13.51 -0.58
CA LYS A 112 -12.00 13.53 -1.01
C LYS A 112 -12.28 12.42 -2.01
N PRO A 113 -13.39 11.68 -1.83
CA PRO A 113 -13.83 10.72 -2.82
C PRO A 113 -14.37 11.44 -4.06
N GLU A 114 -14.27 10.77 -5.19
CA GLU A 114 -14.97 11.19 -6.39
C GLU A 114 -16.33 10.50 -6.50
N LYS A 115 -17.25 11.13 -7.22
CA LYS A 115 -18.54 10.52 -7.51
C LYS A 115 -18.36 9.19 -8.24
N SER A 116 -19.11 8.17 -7.84
CA SER A 116 -19.13 6.90 -8.54
C SER A 116 -19.62 7.08 -9.98
N LEU A 117 -18.99 6.37 -10.90
CA LEU A 117 -19.34 6.36 -12.31
C LEU A 117 -20.46 5.35 -12.54
N SER A 118 -21.51 5.77 -13.28
CA SER A 118 -22.56 4.88 -13.75
C SER A 118 -22.01 3.87 -14.76
N LYS A 119 -22.67 2.71 -14.84
CA LYS A 119 -22.31 1.69 -15.82
C LYS A 119 -22.54 2.19 -17.25
N THR A 120 -21.53 2.03 -18.09
CA THR A 120 -21.58 2.33 -19.52
C THR A 120 -21.69 1.07 -20.36
N THR A 121 -21.86 1.17 -21.68
CA THR A 121 -21.92 0.01 -22.57
C THR A 121 -20.67 -0.87 -22.48
N LYS A 122 -19.49 -0.25 -22.31
CA LYS A 122 -18.20 -0.93 -22.15
C LYS A 122 -17.51 -0.44 -20.87
N PRO A 123 -16.72 -1.30 -20.19
CA PRO A 123 -15.89 -0.84 -19.11
C PRO A 123 -14.84 0.15 -19.60
N LYS A 124 -14.67 1.27 -18.92
CA LYS A 124 -13.59 2.23 -19.20
C LYS A 124 -12.40 1.94 -18.31
N VAL A 125 -11.25 1.66 -18.93
CA VAL A 125 -9.98 1.36 -18.25
C VAL A 125 -8.99 2.48 -18.48
N GLY A 126 -8.48 3.09 -17.40
CA GLY A 126 -7.54 4.19 -17.43
C GLY A 126 -6.11 3.77 -17.12
N PHE A 127 -5.18 4.49 -17.72
CA PHE A 127 -3.76 4.49 -17.35
C PHE A 127 -3.10 5.79 -17.77
N CYS A 128 -2.50 6.50 -16.83
CA CYS A 128 -1.63 7.63 -17.13
C CYS A 128 -0.27 7.42 -16.48
N GLY A 129 0.81 7.28 -17.25
CA GLY A 129 2.14 7.13 -16.67
C GLY A 129 3.19 6.46 -17.52
N ASN A 130 4.32 6.16 -16.87
CA ASN A 130 5.51 5.62 -17.51
C ASN A 130 5.33 4.15 -17.91
N VAL A 131 5.63 3.85 -19.17
CA VAL A 131 5.56 2.52 -19.78
C VAL A 131 6.92 1.97 -20.21
N ASN A 132 7.99 2.45 -19.63
CA ASN A 132 9.34 2.00 -19.95
C ASN A 132 9.47 0.47 -19.79
N LYS A 133 10.25 -0.18 -20.68
CA LYS A 133 10.37 -1.66 -20.77
C LYS A 133 10.74 -2.35 -19.45
N ASN A 134 11.40 -1.63 -18.55
CA ASN A 134 11.83 -2.15 -17.25
C ASN A 134 10.78 -2.03 -16.13
N LEU A 135 9.56 -1.58 -16.44
CA LEU A 135 8.50 -1.33 -15.46
C LEU A 135 7.40 -2.39 -15.46
N GLY A 136 7.80 -3.64 -15.32
CA GLY A 136 6.86 -4.76 -15.27
C GLY A 136 6.09 -4.94 -16.59
N LYS A 137 4.87 -5.42 -16.50
CA LYS A 137 4.02 -5.77 -17.66
C LYS A 137 3.12 -4.61 -18.13
N ARG A 138 3.46 -3.34 -17.85
CA ARG A 138 2.58 -2.18 -18.16
C ARG A 138 2.26 -2.07 -19.64
N LEU A 139 3.29 -2.06 -20.50
CA LEU A 139 3.13 -1.88 -21.93
C LEU A 139 2.39 -3.05 -22.59
N THR A 140 2.69 -4.27 -22.17
CA THR A 140 2.01 -5.47 -22.69
C THR A 140 0.55 -5.53 -22.28
N THR A 141 0.24 -5.15 -21.04
CA THR A 141 -1.14 -5.02 -20.54
C THR A 141 -1.92 -3.97 -21.33
N ILE A 142 -1.34 -2.78 -21.53
CA ILE A 142 -1.96 -1.71 -22.32
C ILE A 142 -2.33 -2.20 -23.72
N LYS A 143 -1.38 -2.82 -24.42
CA LYS A 143 -1.62 -3.35 -25.77
C LYS A 143 -2.72 -4.43 -25.81
N ALA A 144 -2.76 -5.33 -24.83
CA ALA A 144 -3.79 -6.35 -24.77
C ALA A 144 -5.19 -5.76 -24.54
N LEU A 145 -5.29 -4.73 -23.69
CA LEU A 145 -6.57 -4.05 -23.45
C LEU A 145 -7.02 -3.20 -24.63
N GLU A 146 -6.11 -2.50 -25.33
CA GLU A 146 -6.42 -1.74 -26.56
C GLU A 146 -6.93 -2.64 -27.70
N GLN A 147 -6.45 -3.87 -27.77
CA GLN A 147 -6.90 -4.84 -28.77
C GLN A 147 -8.30 -5.41 -28.47
N ASN A 148 -8.80 -5.29 -27.25
CA ASN A 148 -10.08 -5.84 -26.87
C ASN A 148 -11.23 -4.85 -27.21
N LYS A 149 -12.01 -5.16 -28.24
CA LYS A 149 -13.11 -4.31 -28.70
C LYS A 149 -14.24 -4.08 -27.70
N ASN A 150 -14.30 -4.88 -26.62
CA ASN A 150 -15.29 -4.75 -25.56
C ASN A 150 -14.83 -3.86 -24.39
N ILE A 151 -13.67 -3.25 -24.48
CA ILE A 151 -13.10 -2.35 -23.47
C ILE A 151 -12.94 -0.96 -24.10
N GLU A 152 -13.35 0.09 -23.39
CA GLU A 152 -12.99 1.47 -23.67
C GLU A 152 -11.71 1.80 -22.93
N THR A 153 -10.72 2.35 -23.62
CA THR A 153 -9.41 2.65 -23.03
C THR A 153 -9.13 4.15 -23.03
N ASP A 154 -8.57 4.64 -21.92
CA ASP A 154 -8.09 6.00 -21.76
C ASP A 154 -6.63 5.95 -21.28
N PHE A 155 -5.69 5.89 -22.25
CA PHE A 155 -4.28 5.69 -21.97
C PHE A 155 -3.42 6.88 -22.34
N ILE A 156 -2.77 7.48 -21.34
CA ILE A 156 -1.82 8.57 -21.47
C ILE A 156 -0.42 8.02 -21.19
N LEU A 157 0.31 7.63 -22.25
CA LEU A 157 1.61 6.99 -22.15
C LEU A 157 2.72 8.02 -22.01
N ARG A 158 3.52 7.92 -20.96
CA ARG A 158 4.61 8.85 -20.66
C ARG A 158 5.97 8.19 -20.77
N LYS A 159 6.98 8.98 -21.13
CA LYS A 159 8.40 8.60 -21.10
C LYS A 159 8.99 9.15 -19.81
N GLY A 160 9.21 8.31 -18.81
CA GLY A 160 9.76 8.71 -17.51
C GLY A 160 8.69 8.99 -16.43
N PHE A 161 9.16 9.09 -15.20
CA PHE A 161 8.35 9.45 -14.04
C PHE A 161 7.96 10.93 -14.14
N TRP A 162 6.67 11.25 -13.98
CA TRP A 162 6.12 12.61 -14.22
C TRP A 162 6.51 13.21 -15.58
N ALA A 163 6.74 12.36 -16.60
CA ALA A 163 7.26 12.77 -17.91
C ALA A 163 8.54 13.64 -17.83
N GLY A 164 9.33 13.50 -16.73
CA GLY A 164 10.49 14.33 -16.44
C GLY A 164 10.20 15.74 -15.90
N LYS A 165 8.93 16.05 -15.60
CA LYS A 165 8.48 17.37 -15.12
C LYS A 165 7.56 17.21 -13.89
N PRO A 166 8.09 16.95 -12.69
CA PRO A 166 7.29 16.64 -11.49
C PRO A 166 6.42 17.79 -11.02
N ASN A 167 6.73 19.04 -11.36
CA ASN A 167 5.99 20.24 -10.93
C ASN A 167 5.06 20.82 -12.02
N ASP A 168 4.85 20.08 -13.11
CA ASP A 168 3.95 20.49 -14.19
C ASP A 168 2.49 20.20 -13.80
N GLU A 169 1.73 21.23 -13.53
CA GLU A 169 0.34 21.14 -13.08
C GLU A 169 -0.58 20.49 -14.14
N GLN A 170 -0.32 20.71 -15.44
CA GLN A 170 -1.13 20.07 -16.49
C GLN A 170 -0.91 18.55 -16.48
N LEU A 171 0.33 18.11 -16.31
CA LEU A 171 0.63 16.67 -16.20
C LEU A 171 -0.02 16.04 -14.96
N LYS A 172 -0.11 16.78 -13.85
CA LYS A 172 -0.83 16.31 -12.66
C LYS A 172 -2.33 16.23 -12.92
N MET A 173 -2.90 17.27 -13.52
CA MET A 173 -4.33 17.28 -13.86
C MET A 173 -4.70 16.16 -14.86
N ASP A 174 -3.90 15.92 -15.89
CA ASP A 174 -4.09 14.79 -16.80
C ASP A 174 -4.13 13.45 -16.07
N TYR A 175 -3.22 13.27 -15.09
CA TYR A 175 -3.15 12.07 -14.28
C TYR A 175 -4.41 11.90 -13.41
N ILE A 176 -4.82 12.95 -12.72
CA ILE A 176 -6.00 12.93 -11.85
C ILE A 176 -7.26 12.71 -12.70
N ASN A 177 -7.42 13.43 -13.81
CA ASN A 177 -8.56 13.28 -14.72
C ASN A 177 -8.66 11.86 -15.28
N ASN A 178 -7.54 11.26 -15.66
CA ASN A 178 -7.52 9.86 -16.11
C ASN A 178 -8.02 8.90 -15.03
N LEU A 179 -7.65 9.12 -13.76
CA LEU A 179 -8.14 8.32 -12.64
C LEU A 179 -9.64 8.51 -12.42
N ILE A 180 -10.11 9.75 -12.30
CA ILE A 180 -11.51 10.02 -11.90
C ILE A 180 -12.53 9.66 -13.00
N HIS A 181 -12.13 9.65 -14.27
CA HIS A 181 -13.00 9.34 -15.39
C HIS A 181 -12.93 7.87 -15.86
N SER A 182 -12.25 7.00 -15.14
CA SER A 182 -12.11 5.57 -15.47
C SER A 182 -12.73 4.69 -14.40
N HIS A 183 -13.51 3.67 -14.78
CA HIS A 183 -14.07 2.69 -13.84
C HIS A 183 -12.97 1.83 -13.23
N PHE A 184 -12.03 1.44 -14.08
CA PHE A 184 -10.88 0.58 -13.74
C PHE A 184 -9.58 1.32 -13.98
N THR A 185 -8.61 1.10 -13.11
CA THR A 185 -7.29 1.70 -13.22
C THR A 185 -6.21 0.61 -13.23
N ILE A 186 -5.33 0.62 -14.25
CA ILE A 186 -4.21 -0.34 -14.32
C ILE A 186 -3.19 -0.02 -13.23
N CYS A 187 -3.04 -0.94 -12.27
CA CYS A 187 -2.17 -0.83 -11.12
C CYS A 187 -0.99 -1.81 -11.15
N ASN A 188 -0.51 -2.17 -12.35
CA ASN A 188 0.68 -3.00 -12.49
C ASN A 188 1.89 -2.36 -11.80
N ARG A 189 2.72 -3.20 -11.16
CA ARG A 189 3.93 -2.78 -10.46
C ARG A 189 4.84 -1.86 -11.30
N GLY A 190 5.62 -1.03 -10.60
CA GLY A 190 6.71 -0.28 -11.17
C GLY A 190 8.06 -1.03 -11.07
N ARG A 191 9.10 -0.32 -10.61
CA ARG A 191 10.39 -0.93 -10.24
C ARG A 191 10.22 -1.79 -8.99
N GLY A 192 9.61 -1.22 -7.94
CA GLY A 192 9.20 -1.95 -6.76
C GLY A 192 8.01 -2.86 -7.04
N ASN A 193 7.79 -3.84 -6.17
CA ASN A 193 6.64 -4.75 -6.26
C ASN A 193 5.38 -4.12 -5.66
N PHE A 194 5.08 -2.90 -6.07
CA PHE A 194 3.90 -2.14 -5.69
C PHE A 194 3.57 -1.08 -6.75
N ALA A 195 2.40 -0.50 -6.65
CA ALA A 195 1.99 0.66 -7.45
C ALA A 195 1.32 1.70 -6.55
N ILE A 196 1.85 2.93 -6.51
CA ILE A 196 1.24 4.08 -5.81
C ILE A 196 -0.21 4.26 -6.27
N ARG A 197 -0.44 4.13 -7.57
CA ARG A 197 -1.75 4.23 -8.20
C ARG A 197 -2.80 3.27 -7.61
N PHE A 198 -2.41 2.15 -7.04
CA PHE A 198 -3.30 1.23 -6.35
C PHE A 198 -4.03 1.93 -5.19
N TYR A 199 -3.29 2.61 -4.34
CA TYR A 199 -3.82 3.35 -3.19
C TYR A 199 -4.61 4.59 -3.63
N GLN A 200 -4.11 5.29 -4.65
CA GLN A 200 -4.78 6.45 -5.23
C GLN A 200 -6.12 6.08 -5.90
N ALA A 201 -6.19 4.95 -6.60
CA ALA A 201 -7.44 4.46 -7.17
C ALA A 201 -8.47 4.14 -6.07
N LEU A 202 -8.07 3.42 -5.02
CA LEU A 202 -8.94 3.14 -3.87
C LEU A 202 -9.43 4.43 -3.19
N SER A 203 -8.54 5.42 -3.02
CA SER A 203 -8.91 6.70 -2.38
C SER A 203 -9.94 7.50 -3.17
N LEU A 204 -9.98 7.34 -4.50
CA LEU A 204 -10.98 7.96 -5.37
C LEU A 204 -12.21 7.06 -5.62
N GLY A 205 -12.26 5.87 -5.02
CA GLY A 205 -13.31 4.89 -5.29
C GLY A 205 -13.25 4.32 -6.72
N ARG A 206 -12.05 4.08 -7.24
CA ARG A 206 -11.84 3.41 -8.54
C ARG A 206 -11.33 2.00 -8.33
N ILE A 207 -11.70 1.10 -9.24
CA ILE A 207 -11.41 -0.33 -9.09
C ILE A 207 -10.02 -0.62 -9.67
N PRO A 208 -9.03 -1.04 -8.85
CA PRO A 208 -7.72 -1.45 -9.34
C PRO A 208 -7.80 -2.72 -10.20
N VAL A 209 -7.08 -2.73 -11.32
CA VAL A 209 -6.86 -3.95 -12.12
C VAL A 209 -5.36 -4.15 -12.33
N LEU A 210 -4.88 -5.39 -12.22
CA LEU A 210 -3.45 -5.65 -12.28
C LEU A 210 -3.10 -7.09 -12.68
N ILE A 211 -1.87 -7.26 -13.14
CA ILE A 211 -1.24 -8.58 -13.29
C ILE A 211 -0.58 -8.96 -11.97
N ASP A 212 -0.82 -10.18 -11.51
CA ASP A 212 -0.20 -10.71 -10.31
C ASP A 212 1.34 -10.73 -10.47
N SER A 213 2.02 -10.24 -9.46
CA SER A 213 3.47 -10.15 -9.40
C SER A 213 4.01 -10.66 -8.07
N ASP A 214 3.29 -11.55 -7.41
CA ASP A 214 3.62 -12.00 -6.05
C ASP A 214 3.63 -10.81 -5.06
N MET A 215 2.75 -9.83 -5.30
CA MET A 215 2.63 -8.62 -4.50
C MET A 215 1.90 -8.92 -3.20
N VAL A 216 2.38 -8.33 -2.11
CA VAL A 216 1.65 -8.31 -0.83
C VAL A 216 0.61 -7.20 -0.90
N PHE A 217 -0.65 -7.51 -0.64
CA PHE A 217 -1.70 -6.52 -0.49
C PHE A 217 -1.82 -6.08 0.97
N PRO A 218 -2.27 -4.84 1.24
CA PRO A 218 -2.49 -4.41 2.62
C PRO A 218 -3.64 -5.20 3.25
N PHE A 219 -3.46 -5.61 4.52
CA PHE A 219 -4.50 -6.26 5.32
C PHE A 219 -5.14 -7.49 4.64
N GLU A 220 -4.31 -8.39 4.05
CA GLU A 220 -4.80 -9.59 3.35
C GLU A 220 -5.61 -10.55 4.23
N ASP A 221 -5.41 -10.50 5.54
CA ASP A 221 -6.13 -11.34 6.50
C ASP A 221 -7.55 -10.82 6.77
N GLU A 222 -7.85 -9.54 6.48
CA GLU A 222 -9.13 -8.87 6.74
C GLU A 222 -9.88 -8.50 5.48
N ILE A 223 -9.17 -8.32 4.37
CA ILE A 223 -9.73 -7.88 3.10
C ILE A 223 -9.57 -9.00 2.08
N ASN A 224 -10.71 -9.53 1.62
CA ASN A 224 -10.71 -10.42 0.47
C ASN A 224 -10.50 -9.59 -0.81
N TRP A 225 -9.25 -9.39 -1.18
CA TRP A 225 -8.88 -8.58 -2.33
C TRP A 225 -9.42 -9.12 -3.66
N ASP A 226 -9.69 -10.41 -3.78
CA ASP A 226 -10.26 -11.01 -4.99
C ASP A 226 -11.72 -10.55 -5.23
N GLU A 227 -12.41 -10.02 -4.22
CA GLU A 227 -13.74 -9.41 -4.35
C GLU A 227 -13.71 -7.91 -4.66
N VAL A 228 -12.56 -7.25 -4.42
CA VAL A 228 -12.41 -5.78 -4.51
C VAL A 228 -11.75 -5.35 -5.80
N ILE A 229 -10.78 -6.13 -6.28
CA ILE A 229 -9.95 -5.79 -7.44
C ILE A 229 -10.05 -6.88 -8.51
N ILE A 230 -9.61 -6.58 -9.74
CA ILE A 230 -9.45 -7.60 -10.77
C ILE A 230 -7.97 -7.93 -10.93
N LYS A 231 -7.60 -9.14 -10.54
CA LYS A 231 -6.24 -9.67 -10.61
C LYS A 231 -6.19 -10.84 -11.60
N ALA A 232 -5.13 -10.90 -12.41
CA ALA A 232 -4.91 -11.96 -13.40
C ALA A 232 -3.44 -12.37 -13.48
N ASN A 233 -3.17 -13.55 -14.02
CA ASN A 233 -1.80 -14.07 -14.17
C ASN A 233 -1.11 -13.53 -15.44
N ASN A 234 -1.90 -13.13 -16.44
CA ASN A 234 -1.41 -12.58 -17.69
C ASN A 234 -2.39 -11.56 -18.29
N GLU A 235 -1.95 -10.89 -19.35
CA GLU A 235 -2.64 -9.76 -19.96
C GLU A 235 -3.96 -10.16 -20.65
N THR A 236 -4.00 -11.33 -21.29
CA THR A 236 -5.20 -11.85 -21.95
C THR A 236 -6.27 -12.19 -20.93
N GLU A 237 -5.90 -12.92 -19.87
CA GLU A 237 -6.79 -13.24 -18.75
C GLU A 237 -7.32 -11.97 -18.06
N LEU A 238 -6.50 -10.92 -17.95
CA LEU A 238 -6.95 -9.65 -17.35
C LEU A 238 -8.04 -9.00 -18.20
N ALA A 239 -7.84 -8.94 -19.51
CA ALA A 239 -8.83 -8.36 -20.43
C ALA A 239 -10.16 -9.14 -20.39
N GLU A 240 -10.09 -10.47 -20.40
CA GLU A 240 -11.26 -11.35 -20.31
C GLU A 240 -11.99 -11.18 -18.97
N LYS A 241 -11.27 -11.14 -17.85
CA LYS A 241 -11.85 -10.94 -16.51
C LYS A 241 -12.56 -9.59 -16.38
N ILE A 242 -11.99 -8.51 -16.92
CA ILE A 242 -12.62 -7.18 -16.91
C ILE A 242 -13.94 -7.21 -17.67
N VAL A 243 -13.95 -7.79 -18.89
CA VAL A 243 -15.16 -7.87 -19.71
C VAL A 243 -16.22 -8.75 -19.04
N LEU A 244 -15.84 -9.92 -18.54
CA LEU A 244 -16.75 -10.85 -17.86
C LEU A 244 -17.33 -10.24 -16.59
N TRP A 245 -16.50 -9.59 -15.77
CA TRP A 245 -16.95 -8.90 -14.58
C TRP A 245 -17.99 -7.82 -14.94
N TRP A 246 -17.69 -7.01 -15.97
CA TRP A 246 -18.57 -5.94 -16.43
C TRP A 246 -19.91 -6.44 -16.95
N GLN A 247 -19.90 -7.51 -17.73
CA GLN A 247 -21.13 -8.09 -18.30
C GLN A 247 -22.05 -8.65 -17.21
N ASN A 248 -21.49 -9.25 -16.16
CA ASN A 248 -22.22 -9.92 -15.09
C ASN A 248 -22.67 -8.99 -13.97
N LYS A 249 -22.30 -7.71 -13.98
CA LYS A 249 -22.67 -6.75 -12.93
C LYS A 249 -23.80 -5.82 -13.39
N SER A 250 -24.77 -5.55 -12.51
CA SER A 250 -25.73 -4.47 -12.68
C SER A 250 -25.07 -3.10 -12.49
N GLU A 251 -25.77 -2.02 -12.83
CA GLU A 251 -25.30 -0.66 -12.57
C GLU A 251 -25.08 -0.42 -11.08
N GLU A 252 -26.02 -0.86 -10.26
CA GLU A 252 -25.93 -0.74 -8.79
C GLU A 252 -24.69 -1.47 -8.24
N GLU A 253 -24.41 -2.68 -8.73
CA GLU A 253 -23.24 -3.44 -8.32
C GLU A 253 -21.92 -2.75 -8.74
N VAL A 254 -21.89 -2.12 -9.91
CA VAL A 254 -20.74 -1.33 -10.38
C VAL A 254 -20.49 -0.12 -9.46
N ILE A 255 -21.56 0.57 -9.07
CA ILE A 255 -21.48 1.69 -8.12
C ILE A 255 -21.02 1.19 -6.74
N ASN A 256 -21.61 0.10 -6.25
CA ASN A 256 -21.27 -0.48 -4.96
C ASN A 256 -19.81 -0.96 -4.88
N ALA A 257 -19.27 -1.53 -5.95
CA ALA A 257 -17.85 -1.91 -6.00
C ALA A 257 -16.91 -0.68 -5.88
N GLN A 258 -17.26 0.43 -6.53
CA GLN A 258 -16.52 1.69 -6.40
C GLN A 258 -16.60 2.25 -4.97
N LEU A 259 -17.78 2.24 -4.36
CA LEU A 259 -17.99 2.65 -2.97
C LEU A 259 -17.22 1.75 -2.00
N GLN A 260 -17.13 0.44 -2.28
CA GLN A 260 -16.35 -0.48 -1.47
C GLN A 260 -14.85 -0.18 -1.53
N CYS A 261 -14.30 0.14 -2.69
CA CYS A 261 -12.91 0.59 -2.81
C CYS A 261 -12.65 1.80 -1.88
N ARG A 262 -13.52 2.78 -1.89
CA ARG A 262 -13.41 3.97 -1.03
C ARG A 262 -13.56 3.62 0.45
N LYS A 263 -14.53 2.80 0.85
CA LYS A 263 -14.72 2.36 2.24
C LYS A 263 -13.48 1.62 2.79
N ILE A 264 -12.85 0.78 1.97
CA ILE A 264 -11.60 0.11 2.35
C ILE A 264 -10.48 1.14 2.57
N TYR A 265 -10.35 2.11 1.66
CA TYR A 265 -9.37 3.19 1.85
C TYR A 265 -9.61 3.95 3.15
N GLU A 266 -10.82 4.38 3.43
CA GLU A 266 -11.17 5.12 4.64
C GLU A 266 -10.93 4.31 5.91
N LYS A 267 -11.27 3.04 5.87
CA LYS A 267 -11.16 2.15 7.04
C LYS A 267 -9.71 1.79 7.39
N TYR A 268 -8.84 1.62 6.38
CA TYR A 268 -7.53 1.02 6.59
C TYR A 268 -6.34 1.88 6.10
N LEU A 269 -6.55 2.76 5.13
CA LEU A 269 -5.48 3.35 4.33
C LEU A 269 -5.41 4.88 4.41
N THR A 270 -6.22 5.53 5.24
CA THR A 270 -5.97 6.92 5.63
C THR A 270 -4.83 6.98 6.64
N ALA A 271 -4.13 8.12 6.74
CA ALA A 271 -3.08 8.29 7.72
C ALA A 271 -3.59 7.99 9.15
N SER A 272 -4.75 8.51 9.50
CA SER A 272 -5.37 8.29 10.83
C SER A 272 -5.74 6.82 11.07
N SER A 273 -6.35 6.14 10.09
CA SER A 273 -6.75 4.73 10.26
C SER A 273 -5.53 3.82 10.36
N PHE A 274 -4.54 4.02 9.48
CA PHE A 274 -3.32 3.23 9.49
C PHE A 274 -2.50 3.45 10.77
N SER A 275 -2.41 4.69 11.25
CA SER A 275 -1.69 5.02 12.49
C SER A 275 -2.29 4.33 13.71
N LYS A 276 -3.62 4.26 13.83
CA LYS A 276 -4.30 3.53 14.91
C LYS A 276 -3.97 2.03 14.87
N ILE A 277 -3.96 1.43 13.67
CA ILE A 277 -3.58 0.02 13.50
C ILE A 277 -2.11 -0.18 13.90
N LEU A 278 -1.24 0.73 13.50
CA LEU A 278 0.18 0.69 13.83
C LEU A 278 0.42 0.84 15.34
N GLU A 279 -0.28 1.76 16.01
CA GLU A 279 -0.22 1.94 17.46
C GLU A 279 -0.55 0.65 18.20
N GLN A 280 -1.66 0.03 17.84
CA GLN A 280 -2.08 -1.24 18.43
C GLN A 280 -1.04 -2.36 18.18
N ALA A 281 -0.46 -2.40 16.98
CA ALA A 281 0.59 -3.36 16.65
C ALA A 281 1.83 -3.18 17.53
N MET A 282 2.20 -1.94 17.82
CA MET A 282 3.31 -1.62 18.73
C MET A 282 2.97 -1.98 20.17
N LEU A 283 1.78 -1.62 20.67
CA LEU A 283 1.33 -1.96 22.04
C LEU A 283 1.36 -3.48 22.29
N GLN A 284 0.84 -4.25 21.35
CA GLN A 284 0.87 -5.70 21.44
C GLN A 284 2.30 -6.24 21.44
N LYS A 285 3.15 -5.71 20.54
CA LYS A 285 4.54 -6.17 20.44
C LYS A 285 5.35 -5.85 21.69
N VAL A 286 5.12 -4.70 22.32
CA VAL A 286 5.72 -4.35 23.62
C VAL A 286 5.26 -5.32 24.70
N SER A 287 3.95 -5.61 24.77
CA SER A 287 3.40 -6.59 25.72
C SER A 287 4.01 -7.98 25.56
N ASP A 288 4.14 -8.46 24.31
CA ASP A 288 4.75 -9.78 24.02
C ASP A 288 6.25 -9.81 24.36
N PHE A 289 6.93 -8.67 24.21
CA PHE A 289 8.36 -8.55 24.49
C PHE A 289 8.65 -8.55 26.00
N ASP A 290 7.80 -7.89 26.79
CA ASP A 290 7.90 -7.85 28.27
C ASP A 290 7.45 -9.16 28.92
N GLY A 291 6.59 -9.94 28.26
CA GLY A 291 5.90 -11.11 28.84
C GLY A 291 6.53 -12.49 28.59
N ASN A 292 7.61 -12.63 27.87
CA ASN A 292 8.38 -13.88 27.60
C ASN A 292 7.63 -15.08 26.95
N GLU A 293 6.36 -14.95 26.49
CA GLU A 293 5.71 -16.00 25.68
C GLU A 293 4.97 -15.43 24.45
N PRO A 294 5.19 -15.99 23.25
CA PRO A 294 4.45 -15.54 22.06
C PRO A 294 3.00 -16.04 22.11
N SER A 295 2.03 -15.13 22.14
CA SER A 295 0.62 -15.48 22.01
C SER A 295 0.32 -16.13 20.66
N LYS A 296 -0.40 -17.27 20.69
CA LYS A 296 -0.71 -18.12 19.53
C LYS A 296 -1.84 -17.61 18.62
N ASN A 297 -2.37 -16.42 18.84
CA ASN A 297 -3.49 -15.90 18.03
C ASN A 297 -3.00 -14.95 16.95
N SER A 298 -3.64 -15.04 15.79
CA SER A 298 -3.36 -14.16 14.64
C SER A 298 -3.45 -12.69 15.09
N PHE A 299 -2.29 -12.08 15.11
CA PHE A 299 -2.00 -10.78 15.69
C PHE A 299 -2.95 -9.68 15.22
N ILE A 300 -3.26 -9.66 13.92
CA ILE A 300 -4.09 -8.63 13.28
C ILE A 300 -5.57 -8.86 13.56
N GLN A 301 -6.05 -10.11 13.61
CA GLN A 301 -7.48 -10.43 13.80
C GLN A 301 -8.02 -10.06 15.18
N THR A 302 -7.20 -10.24 16.21
CA THR A 302 -7.53 -9.80 17.57
C THR A 302 -7.58 -8.27 17.66
N LEU A 303 -6.74 -7.62 16.90
CA LEU A 303 -6.58 -6.18 16.82
C LEU A 303 -7.81 -5.48 16.21
N LEU A 304 -8.22 -5.92 15.02
CA LEU A 304 -9.31 -5.29 14.27
C LEU A 304 -10.67 -5.50 14.94
N ASN A 305 -10.87 -6.62 15.61
CA ASN A 305 -12.07 -6.85 16.42
C ASN A 305 -12.19 -5.90 17.62
N LYS A 306 -11.11 -5.26 18.07
CA LYS A 306 -11.11 -4.24 19.12
C LYS A 306 -11.29 -2.82 18.61
N ILE A 307 -10.82 -2.51 17.40
CA ILE A 307 -10.85 -1.15 16.84
C ILE A 307 -12.21 -0.82 16.21
N PHE A 308 -12.94 -1.84 15.73
CA PHE A 308 -14.16 -1.67 14.93
C PHE A 308 -15.42 -2.26 15.58
N LYS A 309 -15.38 -2.50 16.89
CA LYS A 309 -16.57 -2.61 17.74
C LYS A 309 -16.98 -1.21 18.19
#